data_76e112387c6c613262c8dfb17263e745
#
_entry.id   76e112387c6c613262c8dfb17263e745
#
_cell.length_a   1.000
_cell.length_b   1.000
_cell.length_c   1.000
_cell.angle_alpha   90.00
_cell.angle_beta   90.00
_cell.angle_gamma   90.00
#
_symmetry.space_group_name_H-M   'P 1'
#
loop_
_entity.id
_entity.type
_entity.pdbx_description
1 polymer ?
#
loop_
_entity_poly.entity_id
_entity_poly.type
_entity_poly.pdbx_seq_one_letter_code
_entity_poly.pdbx_strand_id
1 'polypeptide(L)'
;NNVGKLTIYTHNLLIDLMEKFEMKNKPYMWILEVRPGYEEEYKKRHDEIWPELTELIKDSGMKNYSIFRHGLNLFGYFETEDLEKTISILNQGEVNKKWGEYMTPIMKIEVDSEINFPFLLPLQWHLD
;
A
#
# COMPACT_ATOMS: atom_id res chain seq x y z
N ASN A 1 -25.96 5.83 38.14
CA ASN A 1 -25.23 7.07 38.20
C ASN A 1 -25.13 7.70 36.81
N ASN A 2 -25.76 8.86 36.59
CA ASN A 2 -25.82 9.54 35.29
C ASN A 2 -24.45 10.07 34.84
N VAL A 3 -23.55 10.39 35.76
CA VAL A 3 -22.22 10.89 35.46
C VAL A 3 -21.37 9.81 34.78
N GLY A 4 -21.43 8.59 35.29
CA GLY A 4 -20.69 7.47 34.68
C GLY A 4 -21.18 7.13 33.27
N LYS A 5 -22.50 7.15 33.06
CA LYS A 5 -23.09 6.91 31.73
C LYS A 5 -22.72 7.99 30.72
N LEU A 6 -22.71 9.25 31.15
CA LEU A 6 -22.30 10.37 30.29
C LEU A 6 -20.85 10.30 29.89
N THR A 7 -19.96 9.93 30.82
CA THR A 7 -18.52 9.78 30.56
C THR A 7 -18.26 8.66 29.57
N ILE A 8 -18.89 7.48 29.71
CA ILE A 8 -18.77 6.35 28.77
C ILE A 8 -19.25 6.74 27.37
N TYR A 9 -20.39 7.43 27.29
CA TYR A 9 -20.96 7.88 26.02
C TYR A 9 -20.01 8.84 25.29
N THR A 10 -19.43 9.81 26.02
CA THR A 10 -18.46 10.76 25.46
C THR A 10 -17.20 10.07 24.97
N HIS A 11 -16.71 9.07 25.73
CA HIS A 11 -15.54 8.28 25.38
C HIS A 11 -15.77 7.47 24.09
N ASN A 12 -16.91 6.82 23.95
CA ASN A 12 -17.29 6.06 22.76
C ASN A 12 -17.42 6.98 21.53
N LEU A 13 -17.99 8.16 21.71
CA LEU A 13 -18.11 9.14 20.63
C LEU A 13 -16.73 9.60 20.16
N LEU A 14 -15.80 9.82 21.07
CA LEU A 14 -14.42 10.19 20.75
C LEU A 14 -13.71 9.08 19.97
N ILE A 15 -13.86 7.82 20.38
CA ILE A 15 -13.30 6.66 19.66
C ILE A 15 -13.90 6.60 18.25
N ASP A 16 -15.21 6.75 18.09
CA ASP A 16 -15.86 6.76 16.77
C ASP A 16 -15.31 7.86 15.87
N LEU A 17 -15.06 9.04 16.41
CA LEU A 17 -14.47 10.15 15.66
C LEU A 17 -13.04 9.84 15.25
N MET A 18 -12.23 9.25 16.13
CA MET A 18 -10.85 8.86 15.83
C MET A 18 -10.82 7.79 14.72
N GLU A 19 -11.66 6.77 14.81
CA GLU A 19 -11.78 5.74 13.78
C GLU A 19 -12.20 6.32 12.43
N LYS A 20 -13.10 7.30 12.45
CA LYS A 20 -13.61 7.94 11.25
C LYS A 20 -12.60 8.84 10.54
N PHE A 21 -11.78 9.58 11.29
CA PHE A 21 -10.88 10.60 10.72
C PHE A 21 -9.40 10.23 10.71
N GLU A 22 -8.92 9.37 11.62
CA GLU A 22 -7.50 9.04 11.77
C GLU A 22 -7.15 7.59 11.43
N MET A 23 -8.06 6.64 11.69
CA MET A 23 -7.80 5.20 11.57
C MET A 23 -8.49 4.55 10.39
N LYS A 24 -9.05 5.34 9.50
CA LYS A 24 -9.72 4.81 8.32
C LYS A 24 -8.71 4.47 7.24
N ASN A 25 -8.85 3.29 6.63
CA ASN A 25 -8.11 2.92 5.43
C ASN A 25 -8.45 3.87 4.29
N LYS A 26 -7.42 4.41 3.65
CA LYS A 26 -7.54 5.25 2.47
C LYS A 26 -6.99 4.52 1.26
N PRO A 27 -7.60 4.70 0.08
CA PRO A 27 -7.12 4.08 -1.14
C PRO A 27 -5.97 4.85 -1.76
N TYR A 28 -5.03 4.11 -2.32
CA TYR A 28 -3.88 4.64 -3.06
C TYR A 28 -3.64 3.80 -4.30
N MET A 29 -3.01 4.38 -5.30
CA MET A 29 -2.61 3.66 -6.49
C MET A 29 -1.25 4.15 -6.98
N TRP A 30 -0.31 3.23 -7.16
CA TRP A 30 0.97 3.52 -7.78
C TRP A 30 0.97 3.10 -9.25
N ILE A 31 1.88 3.69 -10.03
CA ILE A 31 2.09 3.36 -11.44
C ILE A 31 3.55 2.96 -11.67
N LEU A 32 3.74 1.88 -12.40
CA LEU A 32 5.03 1.40 -12.89
C LEU A 32 4.87 0.87 -14.31
N GLU A 33 5.97 0.42 -14.91
CA GLU A 33 5.94 -0.23 -16.22
C GLU A 33 6.70 -1.55 -16.19
N VAL A 34 6.17 -2.54 -16.90
CA VAL A 34 6.92 -3.75 -17.23
C VAL A 34 7.61 -3.55 -18.58
N ARG A 35 8.81 -4.12 -18.75
CA ARG A 35 9.52 -4.04 -20.03
C ARG A 35 8.85 -4.92 -21.08
N PRO A 36 8.87 -4.52 -22.36
CA PRO A 36 8.26 -5.31 -23.44
C PRO A 36 8.78 -6.75 -23.44
N GLY A 37 7.86 -7.72 -23.53
CA GLY A 37 8.19 -9.14 -23.55
C GLY A 37 8.28 -9.80 -22.19
N TYR A 38 8.17 -9.03 -21.10
CA TYR A 38 8.26 -9.56 -19.73
C TYR A 38 6.93 -9.56 -18.98
N GLU A 39 5.80 -9.36 -19.68
CA GLU A 39 4.49 -9.30 -19.05
C GLU A 39 4.14 -10.59 -18.31
N GLU A 40 4.38 -11.73 -18.95
CA GLU A 40 4.10 -13.04 -18.35
C GLU A 40 5.06 -13.37 -17.20
N GLU A 41 6.35 -13.02 -17.35
CA GLU A 41 7.35 -13.21 -16.30
C GLU A 41 7.02 -12.38 -15.06
N TYR A 42 6.55 -11.16 -15.25
CA TYR A 42 6.08 -10.29 -14.16
C TYR A 42 4.97 -10.98 -13.36
N LYS A 43 3.96 -11.49 -14.05
CA LYS A 43 2.86 -12.20 -13.41
C LYS A 43 3.33 -13.45 -12.68
N LYS A 44 4.19 -14.23 -13.32
CA LYS A 44 4.75 -15.46 -12.73
C LYS A 44 5.49 -15.18 -11.44
N ARG A 45 6.35 -14.16 -11.41
CA ARG A 45 7.09 -13.77 -10.20
C ARG A 45 6.17 -13.35 -9.06
N HIS A 46 5.07 -12.67 -9.36
CA HIS A 46 4.07 -12.31 -8.36
C HIS A 46 3.25 -13.51 -7.89
N ASP A 47 2.90 -14.42 -8.78
CA ASP A 47 2.24 -15.67 -8.39
C ASP A 47 3.13 -16.53 -7.47
N GLU A 48 4.44 -16.41 -7.61
CA GLU A 48 5.46 -17.08 -6.81
C GLU A 48 6.12 -16.15 -5.79
N ILE A 49 5.40 -15.12 -5.35
CA ILE A 49 5.93 -14.09 -4.44
C ILE A 49 6.50 -14.72 -3.16
N TRP A 50 7.62 -14.16 -2.69
CA TRP A 50 8.30 -14.68 -1.51
C TRP A 50 7.45 -14.52 -0.24
N PRO A 51 7.32 -15.56 0.59
CA PRO A 51 6.56 -15.46 1.84
C PRO A 51 7.03 -14.34 2.76
N GLU A 52 8.33 -14.10 2.84
CA GLU A 52 8.90 -13.03 3.67
C GLU A 52 8.48 -11.65 3.18
N LEU A 53 8.29 -11.49 1.87
CA LEU A 53 7.81 -10.23 1.32
C LEU A 53 6.33 -10.01 1.65
N THR A 54 5.51 -11.02 1.52
CA THR A 54 4.09 -10.90 1.89
C THR A 54 3.91 -10.59 3.38
N GLU A 55 4.75 -11.16 4.25
CA GLU A 55 4.75 -10.82 5.67
C GLU A 55 5.11 -9.35 5.91
N LEU A 56 6.15 -8.85 5.23
CA LEU A 56 6.53 -7.44 5.34
C LEU A 56 5.41 -6.52 4.86
N ILE A 57 4.77 -6.85 3.75
CA ILE A 57 3.66 -6.06 3.21
C ILE A 57 2.51 -5.99 4.22
N LYS A 58 2.14 -7.12 4.83
CA LYS A 58 1.11 -7.15 5.87
C LYS A 58 1.52 -6.33 7.08
N ASP A 59 2.75 -6.47 7.55
CA ASP A 59 3.27 -5.73 8.70
C ASP A 59 3.31 -4.23 8.45
N SER A 60 3.45 -3.81 7.19
CA SER A 60 3.43 -2.40 6.82
C SER A 60 2.06 -1.74 6.97
N GLY A 61 1.00 -2.52 7.14
CA GLY A 61 -0.37 -2.03 7.22
C GLY A 61 -1.07 -1.94 5.88
N MET A 62 -0.41 -2.35 4.80
CA MET A 62 -1.01 -2.38 3.47
C MET A 62 -2.07 -3.47 3.37
N LYS A 63 -3.27 -3.10 2.91
CA LYS A 63 -4.44 -3.99 2.80
C LYS A 63 -5.04 -3.91 1.40
N ASN A 64 -5.74 -4.97 1.02
CA ASN A 64 -6.44 -5.05 -0.27
C ASN A 64 -5.54 -4.68 -1.45
N TYR A 65 -4.30 -5.13 -1.39
CA TYR A 65 -3.29 -4.84 -2.40
C TYR A 65 -3.53 -5.68 -3.65
N SER A 66 -3.75 -4.99 -4.77
CA SER A 66 -4.04 -5.61 -6.07
C SER A 66 -3.27 -4.89 -7.17
N ILE A 67 -2.69 -5.64 -8.09
CA ILE A 67 -1.94 -5.08 -9.20
C ILE A 67 -2.68 -5.41 -10.50
N PHE A 68 -2.94 -4.39 -11.30
CA PHE A 68 -3.57 -4.49 -12.61
C PHE A 68 -2.59 -4.08 -13.70
N ARG A 69 -2.75 -4.64 -14.87
CA ARG A 69 -1.93 -4.29 -16.03
C ARG A 69 -2.80 -3.88 -17.22
N HIS A 70 -2.38 -2.81 -17.89
CA HIS A 70 -2.92 -2.41 -19.20
C HIS A 70 -1.75 -2.16 -20.14
N GLY A 71 -1.56 -3.03 -21.14
CA GLY A 71 -0.35 -3.00 -21.96
C GLY A 71 0.89 -3.21 -21.11
N LEU A 72 1.81 -2.27 -21.13
CA LEU A 72 3.02 -2.29 -20.31
C LEU A 72 2.84 -1.56 -18.96
N ASN A 73 1.72 -0.86 -18.78
CA ASN A 73 1.45 -0.10 -17.57
C ASN A 73 0.91 -1.00 -16.45
N LEU A 74 1.48 -0.82 -15.27
CA LEU A 74 1.10 -1.53 -14.06
C LEU A 74 0.50 -0.54 -13.06
N PHE A 75 -0.59 -0.93 -12.44
CA PHE A 75 -1.30 -0.12 -11.45
C PHE A 75 -1.45 -0.92 -10.17
N GLY A 76 -0.86 -0.44 -9.09
CA GLY A 76 -0.93 -1.10 -7.80
C GLY A 76 -1.90 -0.38 -6.87
N TYR A 77 -3.09 -0.96 -6.70
CA TYR A 77 -4.09 -0.48 -5.75
C TYR A 77 -3.81 -1.03 -4.36
N PHE A 78 -3.84 -0.19 -3.36
CA PHE A 78 -3.76 -0.63 -1.97
C PHE A 78 -4.47 0.34 -1.03
N GLU A 79 -4.69 -0.12 0.18
CA GLU A 79 -5.29 0.68 1.24
C GLU A 79 -4.38 0.66 2.47
N THR A 80 -4.32 1.76 3.17
CA THR A 80 -3.65 1.85 4.47
C THR A 80 -4.23 2.99 5.30
N GLU A 81 -4.15 2.85 6.60
CA GLU A 81 -4.54 3.89 7.55
C GLU A 81 -3.48 4.99 7.66
N ASP A 82 -2.21 4.63 7.43
CA ASP A 82 -1.07 5.52 7.62
C ASP A 82 -0.02 5.29 6.52
N LEU A 83 -0.09 6.10 5.49
CA LEU A 83 0.79 5.97 4.32
C LEU A 83 2.27 6.13 4.67
N GLU A 84 2.62 7.12 5.48
CA GLU A 84 4.01 7.36 5.87
C GLU A 84 4.61 6.17 6.60
N LYS A 85 3.86 5.59 7.53
CA LYS A 85 4.27 4.40 8.27
C LYS A 85 4.43 3.20 7.35
N THR A 86 3.47 2.98 6.44
CA THR A 86 3.53 1.89 5.46
C THR A 86 4.80 1.98 4.62
N ILE A 87 5.06 3.14 4.03
CA ILE A 87 6.24 3.37 3.20
C ILE A 87 7.54 3.20 4.02
N SER A 88 7.57 3.73 5.23
CA SER A 88 8.73 3.60 6.12
C SER A 88 9.06 2.14 6.43
N ILE A 89 8.07 1.34 6.76
CA ILE A 89 8.26 -0.09 7.07
C ILE A 89 8.76 -0.84 5.82
N LEU A 90 8.16 -0.59 4.66
CA LEU A 90 8.59 -1.22 3.41
C LEU A 90 10.04 -0.85 3.06
N ASN A 91 10.41 0.41 3.22
CA ASN A 91 11.76 0.89 2.88
C ASN A 91 12.85 0.37 3.84
N GLN A 92 12.50 0.02 5.06
CA GLN A 92 13.44 -0.54 6.04
C GLN A 92 13.62 -2.05 5.87
N GLY A 93 12.77 -2.72 5.10
CA GLY A 93 12.80 -4.16 4.94
C GLY A 93 13.83 -4.62 3.92
N GLU A 94 14.79 -5.45 4.34
CA GLU A 94 15.80 -6.03 3.44
C GLU A 94 15.16 -6.87 2.34
N VAL A 95 14.10 -7.61 2.64
CA VAL A 95 13.42 -8.43 1.63
C VAL A 95 12.81 -7.58 0.52
N ASN A 96 12.30 -6.39 0.84
CA ASN A 96 11.75 -5.47 -0.16
C ASN A 96 12.85 -4.95 -1.09
N LYS A 97 14.01 -4.65 -0.55
CA LYS A 97 15.18 -4.24 -1.34
C LYS A 97 15.62 -5.35 -2.30
N LYS A 98 15.70 -6.58 -1.81
CA LYS A 98 16.05 -7.74 -2.63
C LYS A 98 15.01 -7.99 -3.73
N TRP A 99 13.76 -7.82 -3.41
CA TRP A 99 12.67 -7.94 -4.38
C TRP A 99 12.80 -6.89 -5.49
N GLY A 100 13.10 -5.64 -5.13
CA GLY A 100 13.35 -4.57 -6.11
C GLY A 100 14.51 -4.91 -7.03
N GLU A 101 15.61 -5.41 -6.49
CA GLU A 101 16.78 -5.85 -7.28
C GLU A 101 16.40 -7.01 -8.23
N TYR A 102 15.59 -7.95 -7.75
CA TYR A 102 15.11 -9.07 -8.55
C TYR A 102 14.20 -8.62 -9.70
N MET A 103 13.34 -7.62 -9.46
CA MET A 103 12.35 -7.15 -10.43
C MET A 103 12.91 -6.11 -11.42
N THR A 104 13.96 -5.39 -11.06
CA THR A 104 14.52 -4.31 -11.89
C THR A 104 14.83 -4.74 -13.33
N PRO A 105 15.41 -5.94 -13.61
CA PRO A 105 15.71 -6.34 -14.99
C PRO A 105 14.49 -6.44 -15.91
N ILE A 106 13.31 -6.66 -15.37
CA ILE A 106 12.10 -6.83 -16.17
C ILE A 106 11.14 -5.63 -16.10
N MET A 107 11.53 -4.58 -15.36
CA MET A 107 10.68 -3.42 -15.12
C MET A 107 11.39 -2.11 -15.38
N LYS A 108 10.59 -1.06 -15.60
CA LYS A 108 11.01 0.32 -15.46
C LYS A 108 10.44 0.83 -14.14
N ILE A 109 11.31 0.97 -13.15
CA ILE A 109 10.90 1.42 -11.82
C ILE A 109 11.23 2.90 -11.69
N GLU A 110 10.21 3.74 -11.75
CA GLU A 110 10.33 5.16 -11.48
C GLU A 110 9.86 5.43 -10.05
N VAL A 111 10.71 6.09 -9.28
CA VAL A 111 10.48 6.33 -7.86
C VAL A 111 10.33 7.83 -7.61
N ASP A 112 9.31 8.20 -6.85
CA ASP A 112 9.20 9.53 -6.28
C ASP A 112 10.25 9.68 -5.18
N SER A 113 11.26 10.51 -5.43
CA SER A 113 12.38 10.68 -4.51
C SER A 113 11.99 11.30 -3.16
N GLU A 114 10.86 12.00 -3.09
CA GLU A 114 10.39 12.60 -1.84
C GLU A 114 9.93 11.56 -0.83
N ILE A 115 9.37 10.45 -1.32
CA ILE A 115 8.83 9.40 -0.44
C ILE A 115 9.55 8.06 -0.61
N ASN A 116 10.48 7.94 -1.57
CA ASN A 116 11.17 6.71 -1.92
C ASN A 116 10.20 5.55 -2.13
N PHE A 117 9.25 5.78 -3.04
CA PHE A 117 8.16 4.86 -3.37
C PHE A 117 7.70 5.15 -4.80
N PRO A 118 7.13 4.20 -5.53
CA PRO A 118 6.57 4.49 -6.85
C PRO A 118 5.60 5.68 -6.81
N PHE A 119 5.53 6.44 -7.90
CA PHE A 119 4.62 7.59 -7.98
C PHE A 119 3.18 7.18 -7.72
N LEU A 120 2.53 7.92 -6.82
CA LEU A 120 1.12 7.71 -6.50
C LEU A 120 0.25 8.59 -7.40
N LEU A 121 -0.81 8.00 -7.94
CA LEU A 121 -1.78 8.73 -8.73
C LEU A 121 -2.67 9.58 -7.81
N PRO A 122 -2.98 10.84 -8.20
CA PRO A 122 -3.86 11.67 -7.37
C PRO A 122 -5.30 11.13 -7.41
N LEU A 123 -5.84 10.88 -6.22
CA LEU A 123 -7.24 10.46 -6.10
C LEU A 123 -8.17 11.56 -6.60
N GLN A 124 -9.09 11.22 -7.50
CA GLN A 124 -10.03 12.17 -8.07
C GLN A 124 -11.38 12.16 -7.36
N TRP A 125 -11.81 10.97 -6.95
CA TRP A 125 -13.13 10.79 -6.35
C TRP A 125 -13.22 9.46 -5.62
N HIS A 126 -13.91 9.44 -4.49
CA HIS A 126 -14.12 8.25 -3.69
C HIS A 126 -15.50 8.28 -3.05
N LEU A 127 -16.16 7.13 -3.02
CA LEU A 127 -17.43 6.91 -2.31
C LEU A 127 -17.29 5.68 -1.43
N ASP A 128 -17.61 5.84 -0.17
CA ASP A 128 -17.67 4.71 0.77
C ASP A 128 -18.85 3.80 0.50
#